data_b57720c80e49f57e86360236ca002021
#
_entry.id   b57720c80e49f57e86360236ca002021
#
_cell.length_a   1.000
_cell.length_b   1.000
_cell.length_c   1.000
_cell.angle_alpha   90.00
_cell.angle_beta   90.00
_cell.angle_gamma   90.00
#
_symmetry.space_group_name_H-M   'P 1'
#
loop_
_entity.id
_entity.type
_entity.pdbx_description
1 polymer ?
#
loop_
_entity_poly.entity_id
_entity_poly.type
_entity_poly.pdbx_seq_one_letter_code
_entity_poly.pdbx_strand_id
1 'polypeptide(L)'
;MTVLEYMKFAADLKKIPRNQKDKQIKEVMDMVKITDMKDRLIKNLSKGYRQRVGLAQAILGYPEVIILDEPTVGLDPKQIIEIRDLIKGLKQKHTVILSSHILSEVRAVCDYVLIISHGKLVASDTPDNLERLAAGSNSLLMKVKGEKDTIRKALETIEGVTGVEMSYDSDEKLWKTKLSIQENVDIREKVFYAMAKANCPIYEMQVKRVSLEDVFLELTEGEKKSAGKPESSQWKPVEDRSSEEEKTQEEKNGEPEKASDEKEGDQS
;
A
#
# COMPACT_ATOMS: atom_id res chain seq x y z
N MET A 1 28.58 8.89 22.54
CA MET A 1 29.10 8.02 21.46
C MET A 1 29.03 8.76 20.15
N THR A 2 30.06 8.61 19.33
CA THR A 2 30.03 8.97 17.90
C THR A 2 29.20 7.95 17.13
N VAL A 3 28.88 8.25 15.87
CA VAL A 3 28.17 7.31 15.00
C VAL A 3 28.97 6.01 14.83
N LEU A 4 30.26 6.10 14.57
CA LEU A 4 31.10 4.92 14.37
C LEU A 4 31.22 4.05 15.64
N GLU A 5 31.38 4.69 16.81
CA GLU A 5 31.40 3.97 18.10
C GLU A 5 30.08 3.21 18.34
N TYR A 6 28.96 3.85 18.03
CA TYR A 6 27.64 3.24 18.16
C TYR A 6 27.45 2.06 17.20
N MET A 7 27.88 2.21 15.93
CA MET A 7 27.80 1.11 14.96
C MET A 7 28.69 -0.08 15.38
N LYS A 8 29.89 0.19 15.93
CA LYS A 8 30.74 -0.88 16.49
C LYS A 8 30.08 -1.57 17.66
N PHE A 9 29.49 -0.81 18.57
CA PHE A 9 28.75 -1.36 19.72
C PHE A 9 27.56 -2.21 19.26
N ALA A 10 26.78 -1.73 18.31
CA ALA A 10 25.65 -2.49 17.75
C ALA A 10 26.11 -3.78 17.05
N ALA A 11 27.23 -3.74 16.36
CA ALA A 11 27.81 -4.93 15.73
C ALA A 11 28.27 -5.98 16.76
N ASP A 12 28.81 -5.54 17.91
CA ASP A 12 29.18 -6.43 19.00
C ASP A 12 27.96 -7.10 19.66
N LEU A 13 26.87 -6.31 19.87
CA LEU A 13 25.62 -6.85 20.40
C LEU A 13 25.00 -7.90 19.46
N LYS A 14 25.09 -7.66 18.15
CA LYS A 14 24.62 -8.60 17.11
C LYS A 14 25.58 -9.76 16.86
N LYS A 15 26.70 -9.84 17.62
CA LYS A 15 27.71 -10.90 17.54
C LYS A 15 28.30 -11.08 16.13
N ILE A 16 28.46 -9.97 15.39
CA ILE A 16 29.05 -10.00 14.05
C ILE A 16 30.54 -10.39 14.18
N PRO A 17 31.03 -11.37 13.39
CA PRO A 17 32.43 -11.81 13.44
C PRO A 17 33.42 -10.64 13.20
N ARG A 18 34.50 -10.60 13.95
CA ARG A 18 35.49 -9.50 13.91
C ARG A 18 36.03 -9.24 12.50
N ASN A 19 36.23 -10.29 11.72
CA ASN A 19 36.75 -10.20 10.34
C ASN A 19 35.75 -9.59 9.35
N GLN A 20 34.46 -9.52 9.69
CA GLN A 20 33.39 -8.95 8.84
C GLN A 20 32.92 -7.59 9.37
N LYS A 21 33.16 -7.28 10.63
CA LYS A 21 32.59 -6.16 11.35
C LYS A 21 32.82 -4.82 10.65
N ASP A 22 34.09 -4.46 10.39
CA ASP A 22 34.43 -3.16 9.83
C ASP A 22 33.91 -3.02 8.39
N LYS A 23 33.92 -4.11 7.62
CA LYS A 23 33.37 -4.15 6.28
C LYS A 23 31.86 -3.89 6.28
N GLN A 24 31.11 -4.62 7.11
CA GLN A 24 29.64 -4.46 7.17
C GLN A 24 29.25 -3.08 7.70
N ILE A 25 29.96 -2.56 8.72
CA ILE A 25 29.71 -1.20 9.23
C ILE A 25 29.87 -0.18 8.11
N LYS A 26 30.94 -0.26 7.34
CA LYS A 26 31.18 0.65 6.22
C LYS A 26 30.07 0.55 5.17
N GLU A 27 29.76 -0.66 4.70
CA GLU A 27 28.73 -0.93 3.70
C GLU A 27 27.36 -0.36 4.14
N VAL A 28 26.98 -0.62 5.39
CA VAL A 28 25.69 -0.14 5.91
C VAL A 28 25.67 1.37 6.08
N MET A 29 26.77 1.99 6.55
CA MET A 29 26.88 3.45 6.67
C MET A 29 26.81 4.15 5.31
N ASP A 30 27.44 3.58 4.28
CA ASP A 30 27.37 4.06 2.91
C ASP A 30 25.95 3.94 2.36
N MET A 31 25.28 2.80 2.59
CA MET A 31 23.90 2.54 2.15
C MET A 31 22.92 3.57 2.70
N VAL A 32 23.01 3.92 3.97
CA VAL A 32 22.12 4.92 4.60
C VAL A 32 22.66 6.35 4.50
N LYS A 33 23.80 6.56 3.83
CA LYS A 33 24.44 7.87 3.59
C LYS A 33 24.77 8.64 4.88
N ILE A 34 25.50 7.99 5.80
CA ILE A 34 25.96 8.61 7.05
C ILE A 34 27.49 8.52 7.27
N THR A 35 28.22 8.10 6.26
CA THR A 35 29.68 7.90 6.35
C THR A 35 30.43 9.20 6.67
N ASP A 36 29.96 10.32 6.17
CA ASP A 36 30.47 11.67 6.46
C ASP A 36 30.24 12.11 7.92
N MET A 37 29.31 11.47 8.62
CA MET A 37 28.95 11.76 10.01
C MET A 37 29.61 10.82 11.03
N LYS A 38 30.47 9.90 10.60
CA LYS A 38 31.01 8.81 11.44
C LYS A 38 31.63 9.25 12.75
N ASP A 39 32.33 10.40 12.73
CA ASP A 39 33.06 10.95 13.89
C ASP A 39 32.23 11.94 14.71
N ARG A 40 30.98 12.25 14.29
CA ARG A 40 30.08 13.14 15.03
C ARG A 40 29.35 12.42 16.14
N LEU A 41 29.15 13.13 17.25
CA LEU A 41 28.30 12.65 18.34
C LEU A 41 26.85 12.54 17.91
N ILE A 42 26.19 11.42 18.16
CA ILE A 42 24.78 11.17 17.77
C ILE A 42 23.85 12.24 18.32
N LYS A 43 24.09 12.73 19.56
CA LYS A 43 23.27 13.79 20.18
C LYS A 43 23.27 15.10 19.38
N ASN A 44 24.32 15.36 18.60
CA ASN A 44 24.51 16.57 17.80
C ASN A 44 24.02 16.44 16.35
N LEU A 45 23.47 15.28 15.98
CA LEU A 45 22.89 15.04 14.67
C LEU A 45 21.49 15.64 14.54
N SER A 46 21.12 16.03 13.33
CA SER A 46 19.74 16.35 13.00
C SER A 46 18.84 15.11 13.20
N LYS A 47 17.52 15.31 13.26
CA LYS A 47 16.56 14.20 13.40
C LYS A 47 16.73 13.19 12.26
N GLY A 48 16.88 13.66 11.02
CA GLY A 48 17.07 12.81 9.84
C GLY A 48 18.33 11.95 9.91
N TYR A 49 19.45 12.52 10.34
CA TYR A 49 20.67 11.74 10.53
C TYR A 49 20.54 10.72 11.67
N ARG A 50 19.88 11.07 12.78
CA ARG A 50 19.59 10.09 13.85
C ARG A 50 18.72 8.94 13.36
N GLN A 51 17.72 9.23 12.55
CA GLN A 51 16.86 8.20 11.92
C GLN A 51 17.67 7.26 11.04
N ARG A 52 18.60 7.81 10.23
CA ARG A 52 19.51 7.00 9.40
C ARG A 52 20.46 6.13 10.23
N VAL A 53 20.93 6.62 11.37
CA VAL A 53 21.74 5.82 12.31
C VAL A 53 20.92 4.65 12.87
N GLY A 54 19.66 4.88 13.26
CA GLY A 54 18.74 3.82 13.70
C GLY A 54 18.50 2.78 12.60
N LEU A 55 18.30 3.24 11.36
CA LEU A 55 18.12 2.37 10.20
C LEU A 55 19.39 1.56 9.89
N ALA A 56 20.58 2.18 9.98
CA ALA A 56 21.86 1.48 9.88
C ALA A 56 22.00 0.36 10.91
N GLN A 57 21.63 0.63 12.16
CA GLN A 57 21.62 -0.38 13.22
C GLN A 57 20.66 -1.53 12.87
N ALA A 58 19.46 -1.25 12.34
CA ALA A 58 18.50 -2.28 11.97
C ALA A 58 19.05 -3.20 10.87
N ILE A 59 19.68 -2.64 9.84
CA ILE A 59 20.23 -3.38 8.68
C ILE A 59 21.50 -4.16 9.05
N LEU A 60 22.30 -3.67 10.02
CA LEU A 60 23.57 -4.26 10.38
C LEU A 60 23.42 -5.74 10.76
N GLY A 61 24.24 -6.61 10.15
CA GLY A 61 24.14 -8.06 10.27
C GLY A 61 23.21 -8.69 9.23
N TYR A 62 22.61 -7.91 8.36
CA TYR A 62 21.72 -8.35 7.27
C TYR A 62 20.64 -9.36 7.72
N PRO A 63 19.79 -8.99 8.70
CA PRO A 63 18.75 -9.87 9.20
C PRO A 63 17.71 -10.16 8.12
N GLU A 64 17.09 -11.33 8.14
CA GLU A 64 16.01 -11.69 7.22
C GLU A 64 14.78 -10.76 7.35
N VAL A 65 14.48 -10.34 8.58
CA VAL A 65 13.35 -9.46 8.89
C VAL A 65 13.85 -8.16 9.51
N ILE A 66 13.39 -7.03 8.98
CA ILE A 66 13.68 -5.69 9.50
C ILE A 66 12.34 -5.05 9.91
N ILE A 67 12.28 -4.57 11.16
CA ILE A 67 11.10 -3.89 11.70
C ILE A 67 11.44 -2.41 11.85
N LEU A 68 10.64 -1.54 11.24
CA LEU A 68 10.80 -0.09 11.26
C LEU A 68 9.54 0.57 11.82
N ASP A 69 9.69 1.24 12.95
CA ASP A 69 8.59 1.98 13.56
C ASP A 69 8.69 3.45 13.17
N GLU A 70 7.66 3.95 12.46
CA GLU A 70 7.52 5.33 11.98
C GLU A 70 8.80 5.90 11.32
N PRO A 71 9.37 5.25 10.28
CA PRO A 71 10.72 5.54 9.78
C PRO A 71 10.87 6.93 9.15
N THR A 72 9.77 7.61 8.83
CA THR A 72 9.75 8.90 8.11
C THR A 72 9.29 10.08 8.97
N VAL A 73 8.82 9.82 10.19
CA VAL A 73 8.25 10.86 11.06
C VAL A 73 9.22 11.98 11.37
N GLY A 74 8.79 13.21 11.03
CA GLY A 74 9.52 14.44 11.30
C GLY A 74 10.76 14.66 10.45
N LEU A 75 10.80 14.02 9.29
CA LEU A 75 11.73 14.29 8.21
C LEU A 75 11.18 15.35 7.26
N ASP A 76 12.06 16.05 6.57
CA ASP A 76 11.67 16.91 5.46
C ASP A 76 11.31 16.08 4.21
N PRO A 77 10.57 16.66 3.22
CA PRO A 77 10.11 15.93 2.04
C PRO A 77 11.23 15.24 1.25
N LYS A 78 12.41 15.85 1.18
CA LYS A 78 13.56 15.27 0.47
C LYS A 78 14.08 14.02 1.20
N GLN A 79 14.20 14.11 2.52
CA GLN A 79 14.64 12.99 3.35
C GLN A 79 13.63 11.83 3.32
N ILE A 80 12.33 12.14 3.28
CA ILE A 80 11.27 11.13 3.13
C ILE A 80 11.46 10.32 1.85
N ILE A 81 11.69 10.99 0.72
CA ILE A 81 11.93 10.32 -0.57
C ILE A 81 13.15 9.39 -0.47
N GLU A 82 14.25 9.88 0.11
CA GLU A 82 15.47 9.09 0.25
C GLU A 82 15.31 7.87 1.14
N ILE A 83 14.55 7.98 2.25
CA ILE A 83 14.24 6.84 3.13
C ILE A 83 13.33 5.84 2.43
N ARG A 84 12.31 6.30 1.67
CA ARG A 84 11.46 5.42 0.87
C ARG A 84 12.26 4.61 -0.15
N ASP A 85 13.17 5.26 -0.87
CA ASP A 85 14.01 4.59 -1.87
C ASP A 85 14.92 3.55 -1.20
N LEU A 86 15.46 3.87 -0.02
CA LEU A 86 16.24 2.94 0.77
C LEU A 86 15.41 1.72 1.20
N ILE A 87 14.20 1.93 1.74
CA ILE A 87 13.32 0.82 2.14
C ILE A 87 12.95 -0.05 0.93
N LYS A 88 12.66 0.56 -0.24
CA LYS A 88 12.43 -0.19 -1.49
C LYS A 88 13.64 -1.03 -1.91
N GLY A 89 14.84 -0.54 -1.68
CA GLY A 89 16.07 -1.30 -1.92
C GLY A 89 16.22 -2.48 -0.96
N LEU A 90 15.87 -2.30 0.32
CA LEU A 90 15.97 -3.33 1.35
C LEU A 90 15.03 -4.52 1.10
N LYS A 91 13.81 -4.27 0.63
CA LYS A 91 12.82 -5.34 0.40
C LYS A 91 13.22 -6.37 -0.65
N GLN A 92 14.24 -6.09 -1.46
CA GLN A 92 14.77 -7.08 -2.42
C GLN A 92 15.52 -8.24 -1.74
N LYS A 93 16.01 -8.03 -0.50
CA LYS A 93 16.83 -9.00 0.23
C LYS A 93 16.31 -9.30 1.64
N HIS A 94 15.35 -8.52 2.10
CA HIS A 94 14.81 -8.57 3.46
C HIS A 94 13.30 -8.50 3.45
N THR A 95 12.64 -9.16 4.38
CA THR A 95 11.26 -8.87 4.72
C THR A 95 11.23 -7.60 5.58
N VAL A 96 10.59 -6.54 5.09
CA VAL A 96 10.52 -5.28 5.83
C VAL A 96 9.11 -5.09 6.36
N ILE A 97 8.97 -4.99 7.67
CA ILE A 97 7.72 -4.63 8.35
C ILE A 97 7.87 -3.18 8.79
N LEU A 98 6.97 -2.32 8.38
CA LEU A 98 6.98 -0.92 8.83
C LEU A 98 5.62 -0.51 9.41
N SER A 99 5.65 0.29 10.48
CA SER A 99 4.48 1.02 10.94
C SER A 99 4.49 2.44 10.36
N SER A 100 3.33 2.96 10.02
CA SER A 100 3.15 4.38 9.67
C SER A 100 1.70 4.80 9.84
N HIS A 101 1.49 6.05 10.23
CA HIS A 101 0.18 6.70 10.20
C HIS A 101 -0.02 7.54 8.93
N ILE A 102 0.99 7.62 8.05
CA ILE A 102 0.94 8.35 6.78
C ILE A 102 0.65 7.36 5.66
N LEU A 103 -0.62 7.21 5.31
CA LEU A 103 -1.10 6.18 4.39
C LEU A 103 -0.57 6.35 2.96
N SER A 104 -0.34 7.59 2.52
CA SER A 104 0.32 7.85 1.23
C SER A 104 1.77 7.33 1.17
N GLU A 105 2.46 7.24 2.30
CA GLU A 105 3.78 6.61 2.38
C GLU A 105 3.69 5.09 2.35
N VAL A 106 2.72 4.53 3.09
CA VAL A 106 2.41 3.10 3.07
C VAL A 106 2.15 2.64 1.64
N ARG A 107 1.24 3.36 0.92
CA ARG A 107 0.95 3.08 -0.49
C ARG A 107 2.21 3.12 -1.39
N ALA A 108 3.11 4.06 -1.13
CA ALA A 108 4.29 4.25 -1.96
C ALA A 108 5.38 3.17 -1.78
N VAL A 109 5.37 2.45 -0.65
CA VAL A 109 6.46 1.55 -0.23
C VAL A 109 6.02 0.12 -0.02
N CYS A 110 4.83 -0.12 0.52
CA CYS A 110 4.37 -1.45 0.93
C CYS A 110 3.74 -2.22 -0.23
N ASP A 111 4.03 -3.53 -0.30
CA ASP A 111 3.37 -4.46 -1.20
C ASP A 111 2.08 -5.04 -0.58
N TYR A 112 2.02 -5.05 0.76
CA TYR A 112 0.92 -5.60 1.54
C TYR A 112 0.66 -4.73 2.77
N VAL A 113 -0.59 -4.55 3.16
CA VAL A 113 -1.00 -3.67 4.25
C VAL A 113 -1.86 -4.43 5.24
N LEU A 114 -1.58 -4.25 6.52
CA LEU A 114 -2.37 -4.73 7.64
C LEU A 114 -2.96 -3.51 8.35
N ILE A 115 -4.29 -3.41 8.41
CA ILE A 115 -4.98 -2.33 9.14
C ILE A 115 -5.42 -2.88 10.49
N ILE A 116 -4.93 -2.25 11.56
CA ILE A 116 -5.24 -2.62 12.95
C ILE A 116 -6.08 -1.49 13.56
N SER A 117 -7.25 -1.85 14.10
CA SER A 117 -8.12 -0.95 14.86
C SER A 117 -8.49 -1.60 16.19
N HIS A 118 -8.40 -0.83 17.28
CA HIS A 118 -8.71 -1.31 18.66
C HIS A 118 -8.07 -2.67 19.02
N GLY A 119 -6.83 -2.90 18.56
CA GLY A 119 -6.08 -4.13 18.82
C GLY A 119 -6.52 -5.34 17.98
N LYS A 120 -7.40 -5.15 16.99
CA LYS A 120 -7.86 -6.20 16.06
C LYS A 120 -7.39 -5.90 14.64
N LEU A 121 -7.05 -6.95 13.90
CA LEU A 121 -6.82 -6.86 12.47
C LEU A 121 -8.17 -6.69 11.77
N VAL A 122 -8.39 -5.53 11.16
CA VAL A 122 -9.66 -5.20 10.49
C VAL A 122 -9.59 -5.35 8.98
N ALA A 123 -8.40 -5.24 8.39
CA ALA A 123 -8.20 -5.51 6.97
C ALA A 123 -6.75 -5.95 6.69
N SER A 124 -6.57 -6.73 5.62
CA SER A 124 -5.28 -7.31 5.25
C SER A 124 -5.30 -7.63 3.76
N ASP A 125 -4.63 -6.80 2.93
CA ASP A 125 -4.52 -7.01 1.47
C ASP A 125 -3.47 -6.05 0.87
N THR A 126 -3.29 -6.12 -0.46
CA THR A 126 -2.51 -5.12 -1.19
C THR A 126 -3.18 -3.75 -1.13
N PRO A 127 -2.42 -2.64 -1.20
CA PRO A 127 -3.00 -1.29 -1.23
C PRO A 127 -4.09 -1.12 -2.29
N ASP A 128 -3.84 -1.61 -3.51
CA ASP A 128 -4.78 -1.49 -4.62
C ASP A 128 -6.08 -2.29 -4.40
N ASN A 129 -5.99 -3.47 -3.77
CA ASN A 129 -7.17 -4.26 -3.44
C ASN A 129 -8.00 -3.59 -2.34
N LEU A 130 -7.35 -3.06 -1.29
CA LEU A 130 -8.04 -2.35 -0.21
C LEU A 130 -8.80 -1.14 -0.74
N GLU A 131 -8.17 -0.33 -1.61
CA GLU A 131 -8.82 0.81 -2.26
C GLU A 131 -9.99 0.37 -3.15
N ARG A 132 -9.85 -0.75 -3.87
CA ARG A 132 -10.93 -1.29 -4.72
C ARG A 132 -12.10 -1.81 -3.90
N LEU A 133 -11.85 -2.50 -2.78
CA LEU A 133 -12.90 -3.04 -1.90
C LEU A 133 -13.72 -1.93 -1.23
N ALA A 134 -13.08 -0.86 -0.79
CA ALA A 134 -13.75 0.30 -0.25
C ALA A 134 -14.39 1.19 -1.32
N ALA A 135 -13.89 1.09 -2.56
CA ALA A 135 -14.38 1.88 -3.68
C ALA A 135 -15.78 1.52 -4.15
N GLY A 136 -16.56 0.70 -3.45
CA GLY A 136 -17.98 0.31 -3.75
C GLY A 136 -18.63 0.95 -5.00
N SER A 137 -18.10 2.07 -5.49
CA SER A 137 -18.27 2.70 -6.79
C SER A 137 -17.21 3.80 -6.99
N ASN A 138 -16.50 3.79 -8.10
CA ASN A 138 -15.75 4.96 -8.56
C ASN A 138 -16.67 6.17 -8.57
N SER A 139 -16.20 7.32 -8.11
CA SER A 139 -17.00 8.54 -8.18
C SER A 139 -16.35 9.58 -9.10
N LEU A 140 -17.19 10.24 -9.91
CA LEU A 140 -16.80 11.39 -10.73
C LEU A 140 -17.27 12.66 -10.03
N LEU A 141 -16.33 13.50 -9.63
CA LEU A 141 -16.61 14.80 -9.08
C LEU A 141 -16.61 15.83 -10.21
N MET A 142 -17.59 16.72 -10.22
CA MET A 142 -17.70 17.76 -11.23
C MET A 142 -18.18 19.06 -10.61
N LYS A 143 -17.74 20.18 -11.22
CA LYS A 143 -18.35 21.50 -11.03
C LYS A 143 -19.04 21.91 -12.33
N VAL A 144 -20.32 22.14 -12.26
CA VAL A 144 -21.16 22.40 -13.45
C VAL A 144 -22.00 23.66 -13.24
N LYS A 145 -22.11 24.49 -14.27
CA LYS A 145 -22.99 25.64 -14.28
C LYS A 145 -24.29 25.30 -15.02
N GLY A 146 -25.43 25.65 -14.42
CA GLY A 146 -26.74 25.42 -15.04
C GLY A 146 -27.84 25.28 -14.00
N GLU A 147 -29.03 24.91 -14.48
CA GLU A 147 -30.17 24.62 -13.63
C GLU A 147 -30.06 23.21 -13.05
N LYS A 148 -30.38 23.06 -11.76
CA LYS A 148 -30.24 21.80 -11.01
C LYS A 148 -30.92 20.62 -11.69
N ASP A 149 -32.18 20.81 -12.06
CA ASP A 149 -33.01 19.73 -12.63
C ASP A 149 -32.54 19.32 -14.02
N THR A 150 -32.06 20.28 -14.81
CA THR A 150 -31.50 20.04 -16.15
C THR A 150 -30.20 19.21 -16.04
N ILE A 151 -29.30 19.60 -15.14
CA ILE A 151 -28.05 18.87 -14.88
C ILE A 151 -28.37 17.45 -14.39
N ARG A 152 -29.24 17.31 -13.39
CA ARG A 152 -29.61 16.02 -12.80
C ARG A 152 -30.20 15.07 -13.85
N LYS A 153 -31.21 15.50 -14.60
CA LYS A 153 -31.85 14.69 -15.66
C LYS A 153 -30.85 14.22 -16.71
N ALA A 154 -29.96 15.10 -17.15
CA ALA A 154 -28.96 14.75 -18.15
C ALA A 154 -27.95 13.70 -17.62
N LEU A 155 -27.61 13.75 -16.34
CA LEU A 155 -26.65 12.80 -15.72
C LEU A 155 -27.29 11.44 -15.40
N GLU A 156 -28.57 11.42 -14.96
CA GLU A 156 -29.30 10.20 -14.65
C GLU A 156 -29.61 9.34 -15.89
N THR A 157 -29.58 9.93 -17.08
CA THR A 157 -29.78 9.18 -18.35
C THR A 157 -28.51 8.45 -18.82
N ILE A 158 -27.36 8.69 -18.19
CA ILE A 158 -26.09 8.11 -18.64
C ILE A 158 -25.98 6.68 -18.10
N GLU A 159 -25.85 5.73 -19.00
CA GLU A 159 -25.57 4.33 -18.66
C GLU A 159 -24.26 4.19 -17.89
N GLY A 160 -24.30 3.52 -16.73
CA GLY A 160 -23.16 3.37 -15.82
C GLY A 160 -23.18 4.34 -14.64
N VAL A 161 -24.10 5.32 -14.59
CA VAL A 161 -24.35 6.16 -13.42
C VAL A 161 -25.32 5.43 -12.49
N THR A 162 -24.91 5.25 -11.23
CA THR A 162 -25.73 4.59 -10.19
C THR A 162 -26.31 5.57 -9.18
N GLY A 163 -25.77 6.78 -9.10
CA GLY A 163 -26.23 7.82 -8.18
C GLY A 163 -25.72 9.20 -8.54
N VAL A 164 -26.51 10.23 -8.22
CA VAL A 164 -26.18 11.65 -8.46
C VAL A 164 -26.44 12.44 -7.18
N GLU A 165 -25.37 12.89 -6.54
CA GLU A 165 -25.41 13.81 -5.40
C GLU A 165 -25.04 15.21 -5.87
N MET A 166 -25.78 16.23 -5.46
CA MET A 166 -25.55 17.62 -5.89
C MET A 166 -25.64 18.58 -4.71
N SER A 167 -24.64 19.46 -4.60
CA SER A 167 -24.64 20.59 -3.66
C SER A 167 -24.31 21.89 -4.40
N TYR A 168 -24.96 22.98 -4.01
CA TYR A 168 -24.71 24.29 -4.62
C TYR A 168 -23.62 25.03 -3.87
N ASP A 169 -22.63 25.49 -4.60
CA ASP A 169 -21.57 26.36 -4.08
C ASP A 169 -21.95 27.81 -4.38
N SER A 170 -22.26 28.57 -3.31
CA SER A 170 -22.69 29.97 -3.41
C SER A 170 -21.56 30.91 -3.84
N ASP A 171 -20.32 30.58 -3.51
CA ASP A 171 -19.16 31.44 -3.79
C ASP A 171 -18.77 31.33 -5.26
N GLU A 172 -18.72 30.10 -5.77
CA GLU A 172 -18.38 29.84 -7.16
C GLU A 172 -19.61 29.94 -8.09
N LYS A 173 -20.82 29.93 -7.56
CA LYS A 173 -22.11 29.89 -8.29
C LYS A 173 -22.19 28.67 -9.21
N LEU A 174 -21.69 27.52 -8.76
CA LEU A 174 -21.62 26.26 -9.47
C LEU A 174 -22.30 25.14 -8.66
N TRP A 175 -22.76 24.11 -9.37
CA TRP A 175 -23.18 22.86 -8.76
C TRP A 175 -21.96 21.93 -8.60
N LYS A 176 -21.59 21.60 -7.37
CA LYS A 176 -20.69 20.49 -7.06
C LYS A 176 -21.51 19.20 -7.18
N THR A 177 -21.14 18.36 -8.11
CA THR A 177 -21.86 17.12 -8.42
C THR A 177 -20.93 15.94 -8.23
N LYS A 178 -21.40 14.93 -7.49
CA LYS A 178 -20.74 13.65 -7.31
C LYS A 178 -21.58 12.56 -7.96
N LEU A 179 -21.01 11.89 -8.96
CA LEU A 179 -21.62 10.75 -9.62
C LEU A 179 -21.03 9.46 -9.04
N SER A 180 -21.90 8.55 -8.63
CA SER A 180 -21.52 7.16 -8.37
C SER A 180 -21.55 6.39 -9.70
N ILE A 181 -20.48 5.62 -9.99
CA ILE A 181 -20.27 4.97 -11.28
C ILE A 181 -20.09 3.46 -11.05
N GLN A 182 -20.64 2.64 -11.95
CA GLN A 182 -20.37 1.20 -11.95
C GLN A 182 -18.88 0.89 -12.07
N GLU A 183 -18.44 -0.23 -11.50
CA GLU A 183 -17.05 -0.66 -11.55
C GLU A 183 -16.55 -0.82 -12.99
N ASN A 184 -15.31 -0.36 -13.24
CA ASN A 184 -14.60 -0.50 -14.51
C ASN A 184 -15.25 0.22 -15.71
N VAL A 185 -16.17 1.16 -15.51
CA VAL A 185 -16.79 1.94 -16.58
C VAL A 185 -16.23 3.37 -16.57
N ASP A 186 -15.64 3.79 -17.68
CA ASP A 186 -15.26 5.20 -17.87
C ASP A 186 -16.43 5.94 -18.56
N ILE A 187 -17.08 6.83 -17.81
CA ILE A 187 -18.22 7.61 -18.28
C ILE A 187 -17.88 9.05 -18.66
N ARG A 188 -16.60 9.46 -18.54
CA ARG A 188 -16.19 10.88 -18.71
C ARG A 188 -16.62 11.45 -20.05
N GLU A 189 -16.44 10.71 -21.13
CA GLU A 189 -16.85 11.13 -22.47
C GLU A 189 -18.38 11.24 -22.59
N LYS A 190 -19.12 10.25 -22.08
CA LYS A 190 -20.61 10.28 -22.08
C LYS A 190 -21.12 11.50 -21.29
N VAL A 191 -20.51 11.78 -20.12
CA VAL A 191 -20.85 12.96 -19.29
C VAL A 191 -20.56 14.26 -20.02
N PHE A 192 -19.41 14.37 -20.69
CA PHE A 192 -19.07 15.56 -21.47
C PHE A 192 -20.12 15.87 -22.54
N TYR A 193 -20.50 14.88 -23.36
CA TYR A 193 -21.50 15.08 -24.39
C TYR A 193 -22.90 15.34 -23.83
N ALA A 194 -23.29 14.70 -22.74
CA ALA A 194 -24.57 14.94 -22.09
C ALA A 194 -24.68 16.38 -21.58
N MET A 195 -23.64 16.89 -20.94
CA MET A 195 -23.60 18.26 -20.43
C MET A 195 -23.52 19.28 -21.56
N ALA A 196 -22.78 19.00 -22.62
CA ALA A 196 -22.74 19.86 -23.81
C ALA A 196 -24.13 19.97 -24.48
N LYS A 197 -24.83 18.83 -24.62
CA LYS A 197 -26.20 18.79 -25.16
C LYS A 197 -27.22 19.53 -24.29
N ALA A 198 -27.03 19.47 -22.97
CA ALA A 198 -27.85 20.17 -22.00
C ALA A 198 -27.51 21.68 -21.85
N ASN A 199 -26.49 22.14 -22.56
CA ASN A 199 -25.97 23.51 -22.48
C ASN A 199 -25.48 23.88 -21.04
N CYS A 200 -24.92 22.90 -20.31
CA CYS A 200 -24.42 23.02 -18.96
C CYS A 200 -22.87 22.92 -18.94
N PRO A 201 -22.15 24.04 -18.95
CA PRO A 201 -20.70 24.04 -19.00
C PRO A 201 -20.08 23.35 -17.78
N ILE A 202 -19.09 22.49 -18.02
CA ILE A 202 -18.30 21.83 -17.00
C ILE A 202 -17.06 22.70 -16.73
N TYR A 203 -16.86 23.09 -15.45
CA TYR A 203 -15.71 23.87 -15.00
C TYR A 203 -14.58 22.98 -14.46
N GLU A 204 -14.96 21.85 -13.86
CA GLU A 204 -14.03 20.88 -13.31
C GLU A 204 -14.61 19.48 -13.46
N MET A 205 -13.76 18.50 -13.80
CA MET A 205 -14.12 17.09 -13.84
C MET A 205 -12.94 16.26 -13.35
N GLN A 206 -13.14 15.53 -12.26
CA GLN A 206 -12.11 14.71 -11.63
C GLN A 206 -12.66 13.35 -11.23
N VAL A 207 -11.96 12.27 -11.61
CA VAL A 207 -12.27 10.94 -11.07
C VAL A 207 -11.71 10.88 -9.65
N LYS A 208 -12.59 10.78 -8.66
CA LYS A 208 -12.18 10.49 -7.29
C LYS A 208 -12.01 8.98 -7.16
N ARG A 209 -10.76 8.57 -7.00
CA ARG A 209 -10.44 7.22 -6.55
C ARG A 209 -10.48 7.22 -5.03
N VAL A 210 -11.01 6.16 -4.47
CA VAL A 210 -10.93 5.94 -3.02
C VAL A 210 -9.46 5.78 -2.67
N SER A 211 -9.01 6.47 -1.64
CA SER A 211 -7.64 6.40 -1.14
C SER A 211 -7.57 5.44 0.06
N LEU A 212 -6.36 5.01 0.44
CA LEU A 212 -6.18 4.24 1.69
C LEU A 212 -6.66 5.00 2.92
N GLU A 213 -6.63 6.34 2.89
CA GLU A 213 -7.17 7.20 3.95
C GLU A 213 -8.69 7.03 4.07
N ASP A 214 -9.42 7.04 2.94
CA ASP A 214 -10.87 6.81 2.91
C ASP A 214 -11.20 5.39 3.43
N VAL A 215 -10.43 4.37 3.01
CA VAL A 215 -10.54 2.98 3.49
C VAL A 215 -10.36 2.90 5.01
N PHE A 216 -9.30 3.52 5.50
CA PHE A 216 -8.97 3.52 6.92
C PHE A 216 -10.10 4.16 7.75
N LEU A 217 -10.61 5.31 7.31
CA LEU A 217 -11.71 6.00 7.98
C LEU A 217 -12.99 5.16 7.98
N GLU A 218 -13.34 4.56 6.85
CA GLU A 218 -14.52 3.70 6.74
C GLU A 218 -14.45 2.50 7.70
N LEU A 219 -13.30 1.82 7.74
CA LEU A 219 -13.10 0.65 8.59
C LEU A 219 -13.02 0.99 10.09
N THR A 220 -12.51 2.19 10.43
CA THR A 220 -12.34 2.58 11.84
C THR A 220 -13.54 3.35 12.41
N GLU A 221 -14.28 4.11 11.58
CA GLU A 221 -15.47 4.88 12.00
C GLU A 221 -16.77 4.07 11.86
N GLY A 222 -16.81 3.11 10.96
CA GLY A 222 -17.96 2.21 10.77
C GLY A 222 -18.33 1.46 12.05
N GLU A 223 -17.36 1.12 12.89
CA GLU A 223 -17.60 0.50 14.21
C GLU A 223 -18.33 1.43 15.21
N LYS A 224 -18.19 2.75 15.09
CA LYS A 224 -18.91 3.70 15.96
C LYS A 224 -20.41 3.83 15.62
N LYS A 225 -20.82 3.50 14.40
CA LYS A 225 -22.23 3.54 13.96
C LYS A 225 -22.95 2.21 14.13
N SER A 226 -22.24 1.10 14.31
CA SER A 226 -22.81 -0.26 14.42
C SER A 226 -23.02 -0.77 15.84
N ALA A 227 -23.00 0.07 16.87
CA ALA A 227 -23.50 -0.30 18.20
C ALA A 227 -25.02 -0.58 18.22
N GLY A 228 -25.66 -0.68 17.05
CA GLY A 228 -27.04 -1.06 16.83
C GLY A 228 -27.21 -1.93 15.59
N LYS A 229 -27.12 -3.26 15.80
CA LYS A 229 -27.35 -4.40 14.88
C LYS A 229 -26.21 -4.76 13.92
N PRO A 230 -25.77 -6.03 13.93
CA PRO A 230 -24.84 -6.55 12.95
C PRO A 230 -25.60 -6.99 11.71
N GLU A 231 -25.49 -6.25 10.60
CA GLU A 231 -25.74 -6.82 9.29
C GLU A 231 -24.41 -6.98 8.56
N SER A 232 -24.16 -8.21 8.26
CA SER A 232 -23.05 -8.83 7.56
C SER A 232 -22.54 -8.06 6.34
N SER A 233 -21.45 -7.32 6.49
CA SER A 233 -20.54 -7.13 5.38
C SER A 233 -19.71 -8.41 5.24
N GLN A 234 -19.84 -9.11 4.12
CA GLN A 234 -19.16 -10.35 3.79
C GLN A 234 -17.66 -10.08 3.52
N TRP A 235 -16.93 -9.75 4.57
CA TRP A 235 -15.49 -9.85 4.51
C TRP A 235 -15.10 -11.21 5.12
N LYS A 236 -14.71 -12.15 4.27
CA LYS A 236 -14.06 -13.40 4.68
C LYS A 236 -12.56 -13.19 4.63
N PRO A 237 -11.81 -13.50 5.70
CA PRO A 237 -10.36 -13.60 5.61
C PRO A 237 -10.00 -14.56 4.49
N VAL A 238 -9.01 -14.21 3.68
CA VAL A 238 -8.44 -15.14 2.71
C VAL A 238 -7.78 -16.24 3.53
N GLU A 239 -8.41 -17.41 3.58
CA GLU A 239 -7.78 -18.61 4.11
C GLU A 239 -6.53 -18.90 3.27
N ASP A 240 -5.49 -19.23 3.99
CA ASP A 240 -4.14 -19.50 3.51
C ASP A 240 -4.13 -20.41 2.26
N ARG A 241 -3.82 -19.83 1.08
CA ARG A 241 -3.72 -20.59 -0.18
C ARG A 241 -2.46 -21.44 -0.28
N SER A 242 -1.62 -21.44 0.77
CA SER A 242 -0.39 -22.25 0.80
C SER A 242 -0.65 -23.76 0.93
N SER A 243 -1.86 -24.18 1.27
CA SER A 243 -2.21 -25.60 1.44
C SER A 243 -2.81 -26.28 0.19
N GLU A 244 -3.15 -25.55 -0.87
CA GLU A 244 -3.70 -26.14 -2.09
C GLU A 244 -2.62 -26.42 -3.16
N GLU A 245 -1.50 -25.70 -3.14
CA GLU A 245 -0.41 -25.95 -4.10
C GLU A 245 0.45 -27.18 -3.72
N GLU A 246 0.55 -27.55 -2.44
CA GLU A 246 1.24 -28.78 -2.02
C GLU A 246 0.47 -30.06 -2.37
N LYS A 247 -0.86 -30.03 -2.37
CA LYS A 247 -1.68 -31.23 -2.73
C LYS A 247 -1.69 -31.55 -4.21
N THR A 248 -1.45 -30.57 -5.07
CA THR A 248 -1.42 -30.76 -6.53
C THR A 248 -0.08 -31.29 -7.04
N GLN A 249 0.99 -31.22 -6.24
CA GLN A 249 2.29 -31.78 -6.58
C GLN A 249 2.47 -33.23 -6.09
N GLU A 250 1.76 -33.66 -5.05
CA GLU A 250 1.80 -35.04 -4.60
C GLU A 250 0.95 -35.99 -5.46
N GLU A 251 -0.13 -35.52 -6.09
CA GLU A 251 -0.93 -36.36 -7.01
C GLU A 251 -0.28 -36.60 -8.38
N LYS A 252 0.74 -35.82 -8.77
CA LYS A 252 1.44 -36.03 -10.06
C LYS A 252 2.64 -36.97 -10.00
N ASN A 253 3.08 -37.38 -8.82
CA ASN A 253 4.25 -38.24 -8.63
C ASN A 253 3.90 -39.68 -8.20
N GLY A 254 2.64 -40.11 -8.30
CA GLY A 254 2.15 -41.38 -7.83
C GLY A 254 1.58 -42.34 -8.88
N GLU A 255 2.11 -42.35 -10.12
CA GLU A 255 1.81 -43.45 -11.04
C GLU A 255 2.95 -44.48 -11.03
N PRO A 256 2.67 -45.77 -10.75
CA PRO A 256 3.68 -46.83 -10.76
C PRO A 256 3.95 -47.30 -12.20
N GLU A 257 5.22 -47.30 -12.54
CA GLU A 257 5.76 -48.01 -13.71
C GLU A 257 5.37 -49.48 -13.64
N LYS A 258 4.53 -49.93 -14.58
CA LYS A 258 4.28 -51.34 -14.81
C LYS A 258 5.42 -51.91 -15.64
N ALA A 259 6.12 -52.84 -15.02
CA ALA A 259 7.01 -53.81 -15.68
C ALA A 259 6.25 -54.59 -16.75
N SER A 260 6.83 -54.68 -17.94
CA SER A 260 6.52 -55.68 -18.93
C SER A 260 7.79 -56.49 -19.23
N ASP A 261 7.89 -57.66 -18.58
CA ASP A 261 8.62 -58.85 -19.06
C ASP A 261 7.94 -59.38 -20.35
N GLU A 262 8.74 -59.61 -21.34
CA GLU A 262 8.58 -60.66 -22.37
C GLU A 262 9.92 -60.68 -23.13
N LYS A 263 10.74 -61.70 -22.92
CA LYS A 263 10.89 -63.06 -23.42
C LYS A 263 11.09 -63.12 -24.95
N GLU A 264 12.16 -63.86 -25.24
CA GLU A 264 12.44 -64.67 -26.48
C GLU A 264 12.97 -63.87 -27.63
N GLY A 265 13.95 -64.36 -28.35
CA GLY A 265 14.63 -65.63 -28.45
C GLY A 265 15.56 -65.55 -29.64
N ASP A 266 16.64 -66.20 -29.51
CA ASP A 266 17.32 -67.15 -30.38
C ASP A 266 17.48 -66.83 -31.89
N GLN A 267 18.70 -67.19 -32.33
CA GLN A 267 19.17 -67.62 -33.71
C GLN A 267 19.83 -66.49 -34.56
N SER A 268 21.09 -66.60 -34.67
CA SER A 268 22.06 -67.10 -35.65
C SER A 268 23.34 -66.28 -35.54
#